data_8b57b55dfe3c291edf9ee7ea886367d7
#
_entry.id   8b57b55dfe3c291edf9ee7ea886367d7
#
_cell.length_a   1.000
_cell.length_b   1.000
_cell.length_c   1.000
_cell.angle_alpha   90.00
_cell.angle_beta   90.00
_cell.angle_gamma   90.00
#
_symmetry.space_group_name_H-M   'P 1'
#
loop_
_entity.id
_entity.type
_entity.pdbx_description
1 polymer ?
#
loop_
_entity_poly.entity_id
_entity_poly.type
_entity_poly.pdbx_seq_one_letter_code
_entity_poly.pdbx_strand_id
1 'polypeptide(L)'
;MFYQNRFTERARQALTLAQEAAASFGHSYIGSEHLLLGLLREGGGPAAKALAAAGVTDEALVKQIEELSGRGTPDAAAPQGMTPRTKRIVELSVQSANEMGTGYVGTEHLLLGILRE
;
A
#
# COMPACT_ATOMS: atom_id res chain seq x y z
N MET A 1 15.82 0.93 4.63
CA MET A 1 14.89 -0.03 5.24
C MET A 1 15.40 -1.44 5.02
N PHE A 2 15.32 -2.29 6.03
CA PHE A 2 15.87 -3.65 5.98
C PHE A 2 15.37 -4.48 4.80
N TYR A 3 14.12 -4.27 4.42
CA TYR A 3 13.45 -5.19 3.51
C TYR A 3 13.51 -4.75 2.05
N GLN A 4 14.11 -3.59 1.77
CA GLN A 4 14.09 -3.03 0.42
C GLN A 4 14.65 -3.97 -0.64
N ASN A 5 15.73 -4.69 -0.31
CA ASN A 5 16.37 -5.59 -1.26
C ASN A 5 15.51 -6.82 -1.58
N ARG A 6 14.52 -7.12 -0.74
CA ARG A 6 13.65 -8.27 -0.93
C ARG A 6 12.37 -7.93 -1.68
N PHE A 7 11.99 -6.65 -1.71
CA PHE A 7 10.78 -6.24 -2.41
C PHE A 7 11.01 -6.27 -3.91
N THR A 8 10.02 -6.80 -4.62
CA THR A 8 10.03 -6.73 -6.08
C THR A 8 9.91 -5.27 -6.51
N GLU A 9 10.24 -5.00 -7.78
CA GLU A 9 10.09 -3.66 -8.31
C GLU A 9 8.65 -3.20 -8.27
N ARG A 10 7.69 -4.09 -8.58
CA ARG A 10 6.27 -3.76 -8.49
C ARG A 10 5.84 -3.43 -7.07
N ALA A 11 6.35 -4.18 -6.09
CA ALA A 11 6.04 -3.89 -4.68
C ALA A 11 6.60 -2.54 -4.26
N ARG A 12 7.84 -2.22 -4.68
CA ARG A 12 8.43 -0.91 -4.39
C ARG A 12 7.64 0.21 -5.06
N GLN A 13 7.18 -0.02 -6.28
CA GLN A 13 6.36 0.97 -6.97
C GLN A 13 5.03 1.19 -6.27
N ALA A 14 4.40 0.13 -5.79
CA ALA A 14 3.17 0.25 -5.01
C ALA A 14 3.37 1.07 -3.75
N LEU A 15 4.50 0.87 -3.05
CA LEU A 15 4.83 1.66 -1.87
C LEU A 15 5.07 3.13 -2.21
N THR A 16 5.73 3.41 -3.33
CA THR A 16 5.92 4.78 -3.82
C THR A 16 4.58 5.43 -4.15
N LEU A 17 3.70 4.70 -4.84
CA LEU A 17 2.37 5.21 -5.18
C LEU A 17 1.52 5.45 -3.93
N ALA A 18 1.70 4.62 -2.90
CA ALA A 18 1.04 4.82 -1.62
C ALA A 18 1.48 6.13 -0.97
N GLN A 19 2.77 6.42 -1.02
CA GLN A 19 3.32 7.67 -0.50
C GLN A 19 2.78 8.86 -1.26
N GLU A 20 2.72 8.77 -2.58
CA GLU A 20 2.17 9.82 -3.44
C GLU A 20 0.69 10.03 -3.16
N ALA A 21 -0.06 8.95 -2.93
CA ALA A 21 -1.47 9.04 -2.59
C ALA A 21 -1.66 9.78 -1.27
N ALA A 22 -0.90 9.43 -0.24
CA ALA A 22 -0.99 10.11 1.05
C ALA A 22 -0.70 11.60 0.89
N ALA A 23 0.32 11.95 0.12
CA ALA A 23 0.66 13.34 -0.15
C ALA A 23 -0.48 14.06 -0.87
N SER A 24 -1.09 13.44 -1.87
CA SER A 24 -2.18 14.06 -2.64
C SER A 24 -3.43 14.29 -1.79
N PHE A 25 -3.67 13.45 -0.79
CA PHE A 25 -4.77 13.66 0.16
C PHE A 25 -4.42 14.67 1.26
N GLY A 26 -3.16 15.12 1.31
CA GLY A 26 -2.71 16.01 2.38
C GLY A 26 -2.59 15.33 3.72
N HIS A 27 -2.36 14.02 3.73
CA HIS A 27 -2.22 13.25 4.97
C HIS A 27 -0.77 13.21 5.41
N SER A 28 -0.57 13.25 6.73
CA SER A 28 0.78 13.32 7.32
C SER A 28 1.51 11.99 7.35
N TYR A 29 0.78 10.89 7.23
CA TYR A 29 1.35 9.53 7.31
C TYR A 29 0.72 8.64 6.26
N ILE A 30 1.49 7.64 5.84
CA ILE A 30 1.03 6.62 4.90
C ILE A 30 0.25 5.57 5.68
N GLY A 31 -1.05 5.53 5.49
CA GLY A 31 -1.92 4.56 6.13
C GLY A 31 -2.16 3.33 5.25
N SER A 32 -2.85 2.35 5.82
CA SER A 32 -3.19 1.14 5.08
C SER A 32 -4.09 1.43 3.88
N GLU A 33 -4.94 2.45 3.97
CA GLU A 33 -5.80 2.88 2.86
C GLU A 33 -4.96 3.39 1.68
N HIS A 34 -3.88 4.11 1.96
CA HIS A 34 -2.98 4.58 0.91
C HIS A 34 -2.21 3.42 0.30
N LEU A 35 -1.83 2.46 1.11
CA LEU A 35 -1.14 1.26 0.60
C LEU A 35 -2.04 0.48 -0.33
N LEU A 36 -3.31 0.30 0.04
CA LEU A 36 -4.27 -0.41 -0.80
C LEU A 36 -4.44 0.32 -2.14
N LEU A 37 -4.56 1.64 -2.11
CA LEU A 37 -4.66 2.43 -3.33
C LEU A 37 -3.39 2.32 -4.17
N GLY A 38 -2.22 2.31 -3.53
CA GLY A 38 -0.94 2.13 -4.23
C GLY A 38 -0.85 0.78 -4.92
N LEU A 39 -1.33 -0.27 -4.27
CA LEU A 39 -1.37 -1.61 -4.87
C LEU A 39 -2.28 -1.63 -6.10
N LEU A 40 -3.44 -1.01 -6.01
CA LEU A 40 -4.35 -0.93 -7.14
C LEU A 40 -3.77 -0.12 -8.30
N ARG A 41 -3.17 1.02 -8.00
CA ARG A 41 -2.62 1.93 -9.02
C ARG A 41 -1.39 1.39 -9.71
N GLU A 42 -0.64 0.53 -9.04
CA GLU A 42 0.49 -0.12 -9.68
C GLU A 42 0.03 -0.90 -10.93
N GLY A 43 -1.10 -1.54 -10.86
CA GLY A 43 -1.86 -1.98 -12.02
C GLY A 43 -1.42 -3.30 -12.65
N GLY A 44 -0.18 -3.71 -12.49
CA GLY A 44 0.37 -4.85 -13.23
C GLY A 44 0.66 -6.10 -12.41
N GLY A 45 0.74 -5.97 -11.11
CA GLY A 45 1.08 -7.08 -10.23
C GLY A 45 -0.12 -7.91 -9.81
N PRO A 46 0.13 -9.02 -9.10
CA PRO A 46 -0.95 -9.90 -8.63
C PRO A 46 -1.98 -9.21 -7.75
N ALA A 47 -1.55 -8.28 -6.89
CA ALA A 47 -2.48 -7.56 -6.00
C ALA A 47 -3.44 -6.70 -6.81
N ALA A 48 -2.92 -5.94 -7.78
CA ALA A 48 -3.76 -5.09 -8.62
C ALA A 48 -4.77 -5.92 -9.40
N LYS A 49 -4.34 -7.05 -9.93
CA LYS A 49 -5.22 -7.95 -10.68
C LYS A 49 -6.31 -8.55 -9.79
N ALA A 50 -5.94 -8.95 -8.56
CA ALA A 50 -6.90 -9.49 -7.62
C ALA A 50 -7.94 -8.45 -7.21
N LEU A 51 -7.49 -7.23 -6.93
CA LEU A 51 -8.39 -6.14 -6.56
C LEU A 51 -9.35 -5.78 -7.70
N ALA A 52 -8.83 -5.72 -8.92
CA ALA A 52 -9.65 -5.45 -10.09
C ALA A 52 -10.68 -6.56 -10.31
N ALA A 53 -10.27 -7.81 -10.17
CA ALA A 53 -11.17 -8.96 -10.29
C ALA A 53 -12.28 -8.94 -9.23
N ALA A 54 -11.99 -8.38 -8.06
CA ALA A 54 -12.97 -8.22 -6.98
C ALA A 54 -13.87 -6.99 -7.18
N GLY A 55 -13.67 -6.23 -8.25
CA GLY A 55 -14.51 -5.04 -8.53
C GLY A 55 -14.04 -3.77 -7.82
N VAL A 56 -12.86 -3.76 -7.26
CA VAL A 56 -12.32 -2.57 -6.59
C VAL A 56 -11.80 -1.60 -7.64
N THR A 57 -12.30 -0.37 -7.61
CA THR A 57 -11.88 0.67 -8.56
C THR A 57 -11.18 1.81 -7.83
N ASP A 58 -10.33 2.53 -8.57
CA ASP A 58 -9.63 3.72 -8.06
C ASP A 58 -10.64 4.74 -7.53
N GLU A 59 -11.68 5.04 -8.31
CA GLU A 59 -12.68 6.01 -7.92
C GLU A 59 -13.38 5.65 -6.61
N ALA A 60 -13.73 4.39 -6.44
CA ALA A 60 -14.40 3.93 -5.22
C ALA A 60 -13.48 4.03 -4.01
N LEU A 61 -12.20 3.66 -4.17
CA LEU A 61 -11.22 3.76 -3.08
C LEU A 61 -10.95 5.21 -2.70
N VAL A 62 -10.77 6.09 -3.68
CA VAL A 62 -10.55 7.51 -3.40
C VAL A 62 -11.72 8.09 -2.63
N LYS A 63 -12.94 7.79 -3.07
CA LYS A 63 -14.15 8.27 -2.40
C LYS A 63 -14.22 7.76 -0.96
N GLN A 64 -13.92 6.48 -0.76
CA GLN A 64 -13.92 5.86 0.56
C GLN A 64 -12.90 6.52 1.49
N ILE A 65 -11.70 6.77 0.99
CA ILE A 65 -10.63 7.42 1.76
C ILE A 65 -11.06 8.83 2.16
N GLU A 66 -11.65 9.59 1.23
CA GLU A 66 -12.14 10.93 1.51
C GLU A 66 -13.23 10.92 2.58
N GLU A 67 -14.14 9.97 2.52
CA GLU A 67 -15.24 9.87 3.47
C GLU A 67 -14.75 9.47 4.86
N LEU A 68 -13.77 8.58 4.95
CA LEU A 68 -13.27 8.06 6.23
C LEU A 68 -12.24 8.95 6.89
N SER A 69 -11.35 9.54 6.09
CA SER A 69 -10.17 10.26 6.60
C SER A 69 -10.16 11.74 6.26
N GLY A 70 -11.04 12.18 5.36
CA GLY A 70 -11.05 13.56 4.88
C GLY A 70 -9.81 13.89 4.07
N ARG A 71 -9.63 15.17 3.80
CA ARG A 71 -8.44 15.68 3.12
C ARG A 71 -7.76 16.71 4.00
N GLY A 72 -6.43 16.67 4.02
CA GLY A 72 -5.63 17.73 4.60
C GLY A 72 -5.25 18.76 3.54
N THR A 73 -4.18 19.50 3.80
CA THR A 73 -3.67 20.51 2.88
C THR A 73 -2.74 19.85 1.87
N PRO A 74 -3.07 19.84 0.56
CA PRO A 74 -2.22 19.17 -0.43
C PRO A 74 -0.79 19.73 -0.51
N ASP A 75 -0.61 20.98 -0.12
CA ASP A 75 0.69 21.64 -0.13
C ASP A 75 1.51 21.39 1.13
N ALA A 76 1.00 20.56 2.03
CA ALA A 76 1.73 20.21 3.24
C ALA A 76 2.99 19.43 2.87
N ALA A 77 3.93 19.36 3.82
CA ALA A 77 5.14 18.58 3.64
C ALA A 77 4.81 17.11 3.30
N ALA A 78 5.75 16.45 2.63
CA ALA A 78 5.61 15.03 2.31
C ALA A 78 5.29 14.22 3.57
N PRO A 79 4.59 13.08 3.43
CA PRO A 79 4.29 12.23 4.57
C PRO A 79 5.55 11.88 5.36
N GLN A 80 5.43 11.88 6.69
CA GLN A 80 6.57 11.68 7.58
C GLN A 80 6.98 10.22 7.70
N GLY A 81 6.15 9.32 7.22
CA GLY A 81 6.42 7.89 7.30
C GLY A 81 5.11 7.11 7.32
N MET A 82 5.19 5.86 7.72
CA MET A 82 4.04 4.96 7.78
C MET A 82 3.40 4.99 9.15
N THR A 83 2.08 4.80 9.20
CA THR A 83 1.39 4.57 10.47
C THR A 83 1.91 3.29 11.11
N PRO A 84 1.75 3.11 12.44
CA PRO A 84 2.11 1.83 13.07
C PRO A 84 1.42 0.63 12.44
N ARG A 85 0.15 0.78 12.04
CA ARG A 85 -0.58 -0.29 11.35
C ARG A 85 0.08 -0.63 10.02
N THR A 86 0.47 0.37 9.23
CA THR A 86 1.10 0.14 7.93
C THR A 86 2.46 -0.54 8.11
N LYS A 87 3.24 -0.14 9.12
CA LYS A 87 4.51 -0.81 9.43
C LYS A 87 4.27 -2.28 9.77
N ARG A 88 3.23 -2.57 10.54
CA ARG A 88 2.85 -3.93 10.88
C ARG A 88 2.48 -4.74 9.63
N ILE A 89 1.75 -4.11 8.70
CA ILE A 89 1.38 -4.76 7.44
C ILE A 89 2.63 -5.13 6.65
N VAL A 90 3.61 -4.23 6.57
CA VAL A 90 4.87 -4.53 5.87
C VAL A 90 5.59 -5.70 6.52
N GLU A 91 5.65 -5.73 7.86
CA GLU A 91 6.25 -6.87 8.57
C GLU A 91 5.52 -8.17 8.29
N LEU A 92 4.18 -8.14 8.30
CA LEU A 92 3.36 -9.31 7.97
C LEU A 92 3.56 -9.76 6.54
N SER A 93 3.79 -8.83 5.62
CA SER A 93 4.05 -9.19 4.22
C SER A 93 5.38 -9.95 4.09
N VAL A 94 6.40 -9.53 4.79
CA VAL A 94 7.69 -10.24 4.82
C VAL A 94 7.49 -11.63 5.43
N GLN A 95 6.75 -11.71 6.52
CA GLN A 95 6.46 -12.98 7.16
C GLN A 95 5.70 -13.92 6.23
N SER A 96 4.69 -13.40 5.51
CA SER A 96 3.94 -14.19 4.52
C SER A 96 4.84 -14.73 3.42
N ALA A 97 5.75 -13.89 2.91
CA ALA A 97 6.70 -14.33 1.89
C ALA A 97 7.60 -15.46 2.42
N ASN A 98 8.08 -15.33 3.65
CA ASN A 98 8.89 -16.35 4.28
C ASN A 98 8.12 -17.67 4.44
N GLU A 99 6.88 -17.60 4.90
CA GLU A 99 6.02 -18.77 5.08
C GLU A 99 5.71 -19.46 3.75
N MET A 100 5.60 -18.69 2.68
CA MET A 100 5.35 -19.21 1.34
C MET A 100 6.62 -19.72 0.65
N GLY A 101 7.78 -19.51 1.28
CA GLY A 101 9.05 -19.97 0.75
C GLY A 101 9.55 -19.19 -0.45
N THR A 102 9.05 -17.97 -0.67
CA THR A 102 9.55 -17.14 -1.77
C THR A 102 10.79 -16.38 -1.33
N GLY A 103 11.68 -16.10 -2.28
CA GLY A 103 12.87 -15.30 -2.01
C GLY A 103 12.62 -13.81 -2.14
N TYR A 104 11.39 -13.40 -2.37
CA TYR A 104 11.02 -12.00 -2.62
C TYR A 104 9.71 -11.66 -1.92
N VAL A 105 9.48 -10.36 -1.74
CA VAL A 105 8.22 -9.83 -1.23
C VAL A 105 7.55 -9.04 -2.36
N GLY A 106 6.48 -9.61 -2.91
CA GLY A 106 5.76 -9.00 -4.01
C GLY A 106 4.51 -8.26 -3.56
N THR A 107 3.78 -7.71 -4.51
CA THR A 107 2.52 -7.01 -4.22
C THR A 107 1.51 -7.96 -3.58
N GLU A 108 1.52 -9.23 -3.95
CA GLU A 108 0.63 -10.24 -3.35
C GLU A 108 0.88 -10.39 -1.85
N HIS A 109 2.14 -10.29 -1.41
CA HIS A 109 2.47 -10.40 0.01
C HIS A 109 2.04 -9.15 0.77
N LEU A 110 2.15 -7.98 0.15
CA LEU A 110 1.64 -6.74 0.75
C LEU A 110 0.13 -6.81 0.93
N LEU A 111 -0.58 -7.32 -0.07
CA LEU A 111 -2.03 -7.48 0.04
C LEU A 111 -2.40 -8.48 1.15
N LEU A 112 -1.68 -9.61 1.23
CA LEU A 112 -1.87 -10.58 2.33
C LEU A 112 -1.60 -9.93 3.68
N GLY A 113 -0.60 -9.08 3.77
CA GLY A 113 -0.32 -8.33 4.99
C GLY A 113 -1.50 -7.47 5.44
N ILE A 114 -2.14 -6.79 4.49
CA ILE A 114 -3.34 -5.99 4.76
C ILE A 114 -4.45 -6.89 5.29
N LEU A 115 -4.66 -8.04 4.66
CA LEU A 115 -5.73 -8.96 5.04
C LEU A 115 -5.48 -9.62 6.40
N ARG A 116 -4.23 -9.80 6.78
CA ARG A 116 -3.86 -10.44 8.05
C ARG A 116 -3.83 -9.47 9.23
N GLU A 117 -3.67 -8.22 8.96
CA GLU A 117 -3.63 -7.22 10.00
C GLU A 117 -5.05 -6.87 10.45
#